data_cb115b7ce0440c98d5f7006a5ffd76d1
#
_entry.id   cb115b7ce0440c98d5f7006a5ffd76d1
#
_cell.length_a   1.000
_cell.length_b   1.000
_cell.length_c   1.000
_cell.angle_alpha   90.00
_cell.angle_beta   90.00
_cell.angle_gamma   90.00
#
_symmetry.space_group_name_H-M   'P 1'
#
loop_
_entity.id
_entity.type
_entity.pdbx_description
1 polymer ?
#
loop_
_entity_poly.entity_id
_entity_poly.type
_entity_poly.pdbx_seq_one_letter_code
_entity_poly.pdbx_strand_id
1 'polypeptide(L)'
;MHDFILREIKDTNIEKELNRIGFDKSYAHKASEKFEYKNIKIYSLTPAMANIIKQTAISVGCDCATHREVITGNIENSNCILGGSISQIKKIGEKLKFQPFGLKKLGEKLVETCHSEASKNSFFAIAQNDLTGEESQYVGEKIRGTKLTQLVGILNLTPDSFSDGGMYNDFEHAKEHLLELINDGADIIDIGAESTKPYSKAVSAKEQLEKLLPIIDFAKDKISLSIDTRNAQVADECIKAGANIINDVSGFDFDNKMIDVIAKHNVPVVIQHSKGTPENMQNSPQYSDLMEEIFLNLKAKIDLAHSKGIENIIVDPGIGFGKTKEDNFEIIRRIEELHSLNCPIMLGISRKSLLNMQNADNLTKDIYTMALNALAIERNVAYIRIHNVKMHKTLIDLMECLW
;
A
#
# COMPACT_ATOMS: atom_id res chain seq x y z
N MET A 1 30.50 -0.30 -44.58
CA MET A 1 29.85 -1.13 -43.50
C MET A 1 28.99 -0.17 -42.67
N HIS A 2 27.70 -0.42 -42.52
CA HIS A 2 26.87 0.37 -41.60
C HIS A 2 27.17 -0.09 -40.18
N ASP A 3 27.68 0.82 -39.32
CA ASP A 3 27.77 0.58 -37.90
C ASP A 3 26.36 0.81 -37.28
N PHE A 4 25.77 -0.25 -36.79
CA PHE A 4 24.46 -0.19 -36.09
C PHE A 4 24.65 0.21 -34.63
N ILE A 5 24.08 1.35 -34.25
CA ILE A 5 24.06 1.83 -32.86
C ILE A 5 22.75 1.36 -32.22
N LEU A 6 22.83 0.65 -31.10
CA LEU A 6 21.69 0.11 -30.35
C LEU A 6 21.61 0.79 -28.99
N ARG A 7 20.40 1.17 -28.58
CA ARG A 7 20.08 1.69 -27.25
C ARG A 7 18.83 1.02 -26.72
N GLU A 8 18.91 0.42 -25.55
CA GLU A 8 17.75 -0.05 -24.82
C GLU A 8 16.98 1.14 -24.23
N ILE A 9 15.66 1.12 -24.31
CA ILE A 9 14.76 2.13 -23.75
C ILE A 9 13.81 1.47 -22.77
N LYS A 10 13.47 2.18 -21.67
CA LYS A 10 12.53 1.69 -20.65
C LYS A 10 11.10 1.86 -21.14
N ASP A 11 10.20 0.99 -20.67
CA ASP A 11 8.77 0.96 -21.02
C ASP A 11 8.09 2.30 -20.79
N THR A 12 8.44 3.00 -19.70
CA THR A 12 7.91 4.33 -19.35
C THR A 12 8.16 5.42 -20.40
N ASN A 13 9.10 5.21 -21.32
CA ASN A 13 9.48 6.18 -22.36
C ASN A 13 9.00 5.79 -23.76
N ILE A 14 8.33 4.66 -23.92
CA ILE A 14 7.97 4.11 -25.23
C ILE A 14 7.09 5.08 -26.04
N GLU A 15 6.05 5.64 -25.44
CA GLU A 15 5.16 6.57 -26.16
C GLU A 15 5.90 7.81 -26.65
N LYS A 16 6.81 8.36 -25.83
CA LYS A 16 7.66 9.50 -26.21
C LYS A 16 8.61 9.14 -27.36
N GLU A 17 9.20 7.94 -27.33
CA GLU A 17 10.09 7.50 -28.40
C GLU A 17 9.32 7.18 -29.70
N LEU A 18 8.10 6.59 -29.60
CA LEU A 18 7.21 6.43 -30.75
C LEU A 18 6.94 7.76 -31.44
N ASN A 19 6.61 8.80 -30.67
CA ASN A 19 6.40 10.15 -31.20
C ASN A 19 7.68 10.72 -31.86
N ARG A 20 8.86 10.46 -31.30
CA ARG A 20 10.15 10.93 -31.84
C ARG A 20 10.52 10.29 -33.15
N ILE A 21 10.23 9.01 -33.36
CA ILE A 21 10.48 8.34 -34.66
C ILE A 21 9.41 8.67 -35.70
N GLY A 22 8.44 9.53 -35.38
CA GLY A 22 7.41 9.95 -36.34
C GLY A 22 6.25 8.95 -36.46
N PHE A 23 6.03 8.09 -35.43
CA PHE A 23 4.88 7.20 -35.41
C PHE A 23 3.56 7.98 -35.36
N ASP A 24 2.49 7.40 -35.87
CA ASP A 24 1.15 8.04 -35.86
C ASP A 24 0.72 8.42 -34.44
N LYS A 25 0.65 9.73 -34.17
CA LYS A 25 0.33 10.28 -32.86
C LYS A 25 -1.04 9.83 -32.33
N SER A 26 -2.02 9.63 -33.23
CA SER A 26 -3.36 9.19 -32.83
C SER A 26 -3.37 7.76 -32.31
N TYR A 27 -2.33 6.97 -32.62
CA TYR A 27 -2.22 5.56 -32.23
C TYR A 27 -1.05 5.28 -31.27
N ALA A 28 -0.20 6.26 -30.96
CA ALA A 28 1.02 6.07 -30.15
C ALA A 28 0.73 5.50 -28.76
N HIS A 29 -0.27 6.04 -28.07
CA HIS A 29 -0.68 5.56 -26.75
C HIS A 29 -1.12 4.08 -26.78
N LYS A 30 -2.00 3.71 -27.71
CA LYS A 30 -2.44 2.31 -27.87
C LYS A 30 -1.32 1.38 -28.34
N ALA A 31 -0.38 1.89 -29.10
CA ALA A 31 0.79 1.12 -29.54
C ALA A 31 1.75 0.85 -28.39
N SER A 32 1.92 1.77 -27.41
CA SER A 32 2.81 1.58 -26.27
C SER A 32 2.44 0.35 -25.44
N GLU A 33 1.17 0.00 -25.31
CA GLU A 33 0.69 -1.22 -24.65
C GLU A 33 1.30 -2.53 -25.20
N LYS A 34 1.86 -2.51 -26.40
CA LYS A 34 2.53 -3.69 -27.00
C LYS A 34 3.94 -3.90 -26.50
N PHE A 35 4.52 -2.89 -25.87
CA PHE A 35 5.89 -2.88 -25.37
C PHE A 35 5.97 -3.02 -23.85
N GLU A 36 4.84 -2.82 -23.14
CA GLU A 36 4.76 -3.06 -21.70
C GLU A 36 4.38 -4.52 -21.43
N TYR A 37 5.31 -5.27 -20.79
CA TYR A 37 5.15 -6.70 -20.51
C TYR A 37 4.80 -6.92 -19.03
N LYS A 38 3.81 -7.78 -18.75
CA LYS A 38 3.41 -8.17 -17.39
C LYS A 38 3.45 -9.68 -17.21
N ASN A 39 3.85 -10.10 -16.00
CA ASN A 39 3.72 -11.47 -15.51
C ASN A 39 2.65 -11.51 -14.42
N ILE A 40 1.59 -12.26 -14.64
CA ILE A 40 0.43 -12.36 -13.73
C ILE A 40 0.35 -13.78 -13.19
N LYS A 41 0.44 -13.96 -11.87
CA LYS A 41 0.20 -15.24 -11.20
C LYS A 41 -1.29 -15.38 -10.92
N ILE A 42 -1.90 -16.49 -11.38
CA ILE A 42 -3.32 -16.80 -11.22
C ILE A 42 -3.42 -18.04 -10.34
N TYR A 43 -4.22 -17.94 -9.28
CA TYR A 43 -4.28 -18.94 -8.21
C TYR A 43 -5.51 -19.84 -8.32
N SER A 44 -5.41 -21.03 -7.70
CA SER A 44 -6.52 -21.95 -7.42
C SER A 44 -7.33 -22.37 -8.66
N LEU A 45 -6.66 -22.66 -9.75
CA LEU A 45 -7.26 -23.09 -10.99
C LEU A 45 -7.44 -24.61 -10.99
N THR A 46 -8.59 -25.10 -11.46
CA THR A 46 -8.70 -26.52 -11.82
C THR A 46 -7.80 -26.83 -13.03
N PRO A 47 -7.38 -28.09 -13.24
CA PRO A 47 -6.61 -28.48 -14.43
C PRO A 47 -7.26 -28.04 -15.74
N ALA A 48 -8.60 -28.15 -15.86
CA ALA A 48 -9.34 -27.69 -17.03
C ALA A 48 -9.22 -26.20 -17.27
N MET A 49 -9.37 -25.36 -16.20
CA MET A 49 -9.19 -23.90 -16.28
C MET A 49 -7.77 -23.54 -16.71
N ALA A 50 -6.75 -24.15 -16.06
CA ALA A 50 -5.35 -23.88 -16.37
C ALA A 50 -5.00 -24.25 -17.83
N ASN A 51 -5.53 -25.36 -18.36
CA ASN A 51 -5.34 -25.72 -19.75
C ASN A 51 -6.01 -24.74 -20.72
N ILE A 52 -7.24 -24.29 -20.44
CA ILE A 52 -7.93 -23.30 -21.28
C ILE A 52 -7.16 -21.98 -21.30
N ILE A 53 -6.69 -21.50 -20.14
CA ILE A 53 -5.89 -20.27 -20.06
C ILE A 53 -4.61 -20.43 -20.89
N LYS A 54 -3.89 -21.55 -20.72
CA LYS A 54 -2.65 -21.83 -21.48
C LYS A 54 -2.89 -21.84 -22.98
N GLN A 55 -3.92 -22.54 -23.46
CA GLN A 55 -4.26 -22.62 -24.90
C GLN A 55 -4.67 -21.22 -25.42
N THR A 56 -5.44 -20.48 -24.63
CA THR A 56 -5.83 -19.11 -24.99
C THR A 56 -4.59 -18.19 -25.10
N ALA A 57 -3.66 -18.28 -24.15
CA ALA A 57 -2.40 -17.51 -24.17
C ALA A 57 -1.58 -17.84 -25.42
N ILE A 58 -1.34 -19.13 -25.72
CA ILE A 58 -0.62 -19.56 -26.92
C ILE A 58 -1.29 -19.03 -28.19
N SER A 59 -2.63 -19.04 -28.26
CA SER A 59 -3.38 -18.54 -29.43
C SER A 59 -3.23 -17.03 -29.68
N VAL A 60 -2.67 -16.29 -28.73
CA VAL A 60 -2.41 -14.83 -28.80
C VAL A 60 -0.90 -14.54 -28.90
N GLY A 61 -0.07 -15.58 -28.86
CA GLY A 61 1.40 -15.44 -28.86
C GLY A 61 1.96 -15.02 -27.51
N CYS A 62 1.34 -15.50 -26.43
CA CYS A 62 1.77 -15.28 -25.05
C CYS A 62 2.29 -16.57 -24.43
N ASP A 63 3.07 -16.43 -23.36
CA ASP A 63 3.51 -17.55 -22.54
C ASP A 63 2.55 -17.79 -21.36
N CYS A 64 2.34 -19.07 -21.03
CA CYS A 64 1.62 -19.47 -19.82
C CYS A 64 2.26 -20.73 -19.23
N ALA A 65 2.91 -20.56 -18.08
CA ALA A 65 3.47 -21.66 -17.32
C ALA A 65 2.41 -22.25 -16.38
N THR A 66 2.25 -23.58 -16.42
CA THR A 66 1.32 -24.33 -15.56
C THR A 66 2.06 -25.49 -14.90
N HIS A 67 1.50 -26.06 -13.83
CA HIS A 67 2.03 -27.28 -13.25
C HIS A 67 2.05 -28.43 -14.28
N ARG A 68 3.10 -29.27 -14.24
CA ARG A 68 3.31 -30.37 -15.21
C ARG A 68 2.14 -31.35 -15.27
N GLU A 69 1.49 -31.62 -14.14
CA GLU A 69 0.36 -32.56 -14.04
C GLU A 69 -0.99 -31.98 -14.46
N VAL A 70 -1.06 -30.72 -14.91
CA VAL A 70 -2.29 -30.10 -15.42
C VAL A 70 -2.83 -30.87 -16.63
N ILE A 71 -1.94 -31.40 -17.50
CA ILE A 71 -2.33 -32.15 -18.69
C ILE A 71 -2.92 -33.51 -18.32
N THR A 72 -2.39 -34.16 -17.31
CA THR A 72 -2.84 -35.49 -16.87
C THR A 72 -4.09 -35.42 -15.99
N GLY A 73 -4.35 -34.27 -15.37
CA GLY A 73 -5.44 -34.10 -14.41
C GLY A 73 -5.19 -34.76 -13.05
N ASN A 74 -3.93 -35.18 -12.75
CA ASN A 74 -3.59 -35.87 -11.51
C ASN A 74 -3.41 -34.93 -10.30
N ILE A 75 -3.88 -33.68 -10.41
CA ILE A 75 -3.90 -32.68 -9.34
C ILE A 75 -5.28 -32.05 -9.26
N GLU A 76 -5.69 -31.67 -8.06
CA GLU A 76 -6.98 -31.00 -7.86
C GLU A 76 -6.94 -29.53 -8.28
N ASN A 77 -5.86 -28.83 -7.94
CA ASN A 77 -5.68 -27.41 -8.20
C ASN A 77 -4.27 -27.09 -8.71
N SER A 78 -4.16 -26.07 -9.51
CA SER A 78 -2.91 -25.53 -10.03
C SER A 78 -2.91 -24.01 -9.98
N ASN A 79 -1.73 -23.42 -9.87
CA ASN A 79 -1.51 -22.02 -10.22
C ASN A 79 -0.94 -21.94 -11.64
N CYS A 80 -1.07 -20.77 -12.28
CA CYS A 80 -0.34 -20.52 -13.51
C CYS A 80 0.31 -19.12 -13.48
N ILE A 81 1.35 -18.94 -14.30
CA ILE A 81 1.96 -17.63 -14.57
C ILE A 81 1.69 -17.31 -16.03
N LEU A 82 0.95 -16.24 -16.26
CA LEU A 82 0.62 -15.70 -17.58
C LEU A 82 1.55 -14.53 -17.86
N GLY A 83 2.34 -14.61 -18.94
CA GLY A 83 3.27 -13.57 -19.39
C GLY A 83 2.87 -13.04 -20.77
N GLY A 84 2.82 -11.70 -20.89
CA GLY A 84 2.50 -11.07 -22.18
C GLY A 84 2.45 -9.55 -22.09
N SER A 85 2.42 -8.89 -23.24
CA SER A 85 2.20 -7.44 -23.27
C SER A 85 0.78 -7.09 -22.83
N ILE A 86 0.56 -5.87 -22.36
CA ILE A 86 -0.77 -5.38 -21.94
C ILE A 86 -1.80 -5.63 -23.04
N SER A 87 -1.47 -5.32 -24.30
CA SER A 87 -2.39 -5.56 -25.43
C SER A 87 -2.73 -7.04 -25.63
N GLN A 88 -1.80 -7.94 -25.36
CA GLN A 88 -2.01 -9.39 -25.46
C GLN A 88 -2.85 -9.89 -24.28
N ILE A 89 -2.58 -9.44 -23.06
CA ILE A 89 -3.36 -9.80 -21.85
C ILE A 89 -4.82 -9.36 -22.00
N LYS A 90 -5.08 -8.15 -22.53
CA LYS A 90 -6.44 -7.69 -22.85
C LYS A 90 -7.14 -8.64 -23.84
N LYS A 91 -6.44 -9.08 -24.90
CA LYS A 91 -7.00 -10.04 -25.87
C LYS A 91 -7.31 -11.40 -25.23
N ILE A 92 -6.46 -11.88 -24.33
CA ILE A 92 -6.71 -13.10 -23.56
C ILE A 92 -7.96 -12.92 -22.71
N GLY A 93 -8.06 -11.80 -21.97
CA GLY A 93 -9.22 -11.47 -21.16
C GLY A 93 -10.53 -11.50 -21.97
N GLU A 94 -10.54 -10.86 -23.15
CA GLU A 94 -11.70 -10.86 -24.03
C GLU A 94 -12.07 -12.28 -24.50
N LYS A 95 -11.09 -13.12 -24.86
CA LYS A 95 -11.36 -14.52 -25.28
C LYS A 95 -11.87 -15.39 -24.11
N LEU A 96 -11.38 -15.16 -22.87
CA LEU A 96 -11.82 -15.90 -21.69
C LEU A 96 -13.27 -15.61 -21.30
N LYS A 97 -13.84 -14.46 -21.68
CA LYS A 97 -15.26 -14.13 -21.44
C LYS A 97 -16.23 -15.15 -22.06
N PHE A 98 -15.81 -15.88 -23.10
CA PHE A 98 -16.60 -16.87 -23.78
C PHE A 98 -16.26 -18.30 -23.37
N GLN A 99 -15.40 -18.50 -22.35
CA GLN A 99 -14.97 -19.82 -21.90
C GLN A 99 -15.78 -20.31 -20.68
N PRO A 100 -15.94 -21.65 -20.52
CA PRO A 100 -16.65 -22.25 -19.39
C PRO A 100 -15.90 -22.07 -18.04
N PHE A 101 -16.42 -22.70 -17.00
CA PHE A 101 -15.84 -22.80 -15.66
C PHE A 101 -15.64 -21.45 -14.94
N GLY A 102 -16.46 -20.45 -15.23
CA GLY A 102 -16.35 -19.12 -14.57
C GLY A 102 -15.19 -18.26 -15.08
N LEU A 103 -14.49 -18.66 -16.14
CA LEU A 103 -13.37 -17.93 -16.74
C LEU A 103 -13.79 -16.57 -17.31
N LYS A 104 -15.09 -16.30 -17.50
CA LYS A 104 -15.62 -14.97 -17.80
C LYS A 104 -15.17 -13.93 -16.76
N LYS A 105 -15.33 -14.26 -15.46
CA LYS A 105 -14.90 -13.34 -14.36
C LYS A 105 -13.38 -13.11 -14.37
N LEU A 106 -12.59 -14.14 -14.67
CA LEU A 106 -11.16 -13.99 -14.83
C LEU A 106 -10.82 -13.09 -16.00
N GLY A 107 -11.51 -13.26 -17.15
CA GLY A 107 -11.34 -12.42 -18.32
C GLY A 107 -11.62 -10.94 -18.04
N GLU A 108 -12.69 -10.64 -17.30
CA GLU A 108 -13.03 -9.28 -16.85
C GLU A 108 -11.92 -8.70 -15.96
N LYS A 109 -11.47 -9.45 -14.94
CA LYS A 109 -10.38 -9.03 -14.05
C LYS A 109 -9.06 -8.76 -14.79
N LEU A 110 -8.69 -9.59 -15.77
CA LEU A 110 -7.47 -9.38 -16.56
C LEU A 110 -7.54 -8.09 -17.37
N VAL A 111 -8.69 -7.74 -17.90
CA VAL A 111 -8.89 -6.47 -18.62
C VAL A 111 -8.83 -5.29 -17.66
N GLU A 112 -9.47 -5.37 -16.48
CA GLU A 112 -9.43 -4.35 -15.43
C GLU A 112 -8.02 -4.11 -14.92
N THR A 113 -7.25 -5.17 -14.64
CA THR A 113 -5.83 -5.06 -14.21
C THR A 113 -4.97 -4.32 -15.23
N CYS A 114 -5.33 -4.39 -16.53
CA CYS A 114 -4.66 -3.66 -17.58
C CYS A 114 -5.09 -2.18 -17.71
N HIS A 115 -6.17 -1.77 -17.05
CA HIS A 115 -6.67 -0.39 -17.03
C HIS A 115 -6.33 0.36 -15.73
N SER A 116 -5.89 -0.36 -14.67
CA SER A 116 -5.71 0.20 -13.31
C SER A 116 -4.64 1.29 -13.19
N GLU A 117 -3.80 1.52 -14.20
CA GLU A 117 -2.88 2.66 -14.18
C GLU A 117 -3.60 4.02 -14.32
N ALA A 118 -4.74 4.05 -15.02
CA ALA A 118 -5.57 5.27 -15.10
C ALA A 118 -6.41 5.50 -13.82
N SER A 119 -6.72 4.44 -13.05
CA SER A 119 -7.52 4.54 -11.82
C SER A 119 -6.70 4.85 -10.57
N LYS A 120 -5.36 4.70 -10.61
CA LYS A 120 -4.46 5.06 -9.49
C LYS A 120 -4.62 6.53 -9.05
N ASN A 121 -5.07 7.41 -9.95
CA ASN A 121 -5.25 8.83 -9.66
C ASN A 121 -6.62 9.20 -9.06
N SER A 122 -7.64 8.33 -9.09
CA SER A 122 -8.96 8.65 -8.55
C SER A 122 -9.06 8.50 -7.03
N PHE A 123 -8.26 7.62 -6.42
CA PHE A 123 -8.26 7.43 -4.96
C PHE A 123 -7.65 8.61 -4.19
N PHE A 124 -6.69 9.33 -4.79
CA PHE A 124 -6.11 10.53 -4.16
C PHE A 124 -7.10 11.71 -4.06
N ALA A 125 -8.12 11.75 -4.91
CA ALA A 125 -9.11 12.83 -4.91
C ALA A 125 -10.14 12.70 -3.77
N ILE A 126 -10.41 11.49 -3.28
CA ILE A 126 -11.45 11.25 -2.26
C ILE A 126 -11.01 11.77 -0.88
N ALA A 127 -9.74 11.60 -0.51
CA ALA A 127 -9.23 12.06 0.79
C ALA A 127 -9.12 13.60 0.90
N GLN A 128 -9.09 14.34 -0.21
CA GLN A 128 -9.04 15.81 -0.22
C GLN A 128 -10.44 16.47 -0.24
N ASN A 129 -11.46 15.82 -0.79
CA ASN A 129 -12.79 16.43 -0.93
C ASN A 129 -13.56 16.54 0.39
N ASP A 130 -13.28 15.70 1.39
CA ASP A 130 -13.97 15.75 2.69
C ASP A 130 -13.49 16.90 3.60
N LEU A 131 -12.35 17.54 3.29
CA LEU A 131 -11.80 18.63 4.11
C LEU A 131 -12.20 20.04 3.65
N THR A 132 -12.67 20.24 2.41
CA THR A 132 -12.91 21.60 1.88
C THR A 132 -14.37 21.94 1.60
N GLY A 133 -15.30 20.97 1.64
CA GLY A 133 -16.75 21.22 1.48
C GLY A 133 -17.16 21.88 0.15
N GLU A 134 -16.28 21.99 -0.82
CA GLU A 134 -16.59 22.53 -2.15
C GLU A 134 -16.69 21.40 -3.18
N GLU A 135 -17.87 21.22 -3.75
CA GLU A 135 -18.08 20.38 -4.94
C GLU A 135 -17.22 20.92 -6.10
N SER A 136 -16.04 20.35 -6.32
CA SER A 136 -15.24 20.71 -7.49
C SER A 136 -15.76 19.98 -8.73
N GLN A 137 -16.47 20.74 -9.58
CA GLN A 137 -16.66 20.45 -11.01
C GLN A 137 -15.29 20.49 -11.73
N TYR A 138 -14.46 19.46 -11.58
CA TYR A 138 -13.27 19.30 -12.39
C TYR A 138 -13.14 17.84 -12.84
N VAL A 139 -13.95 17.50 -13.83
CA VAL A 139 -13.69 16.34 -14.71
C VAL A 139 -12.89 16.88 -15.90
N GLY A 140 -11.62 16.49 -16.01
CA GLY A 140 -10.99 16.40 -17.31
C GLY A 140 -9.83 17.30 -17.69
N GLU A 141 -9.14 18.04 -16.79
CA GLU A 141 -7.84 18.66 -17.16
C GLU A 141 -6.99 18.97 -15.92
N LYS A 142 -5.81 18.40 -15.89
CA LYS A 142 -4.67 18.52 -14.95
C LYS A 142 -4.45 17.37 -13.96
N ILE A 143 -3.94 16.26 -14.49
CA ILE A 143 -3.17 15.28 -13.70
C ILE A 143 -1.66 15.70 -13.62
N ARG A 144 -1.40 16.99 -13.61
CA ARG A 144 -0.10 17.58 -13.28
C ARG A 144 -0.24 18.36 -11.98
N GLY A 145 -0.06 17.67 -10.84
CA GLY A 145 -0.08 18.30 -9.53
C GLY A 145 -0.65 17.48 -8.38
N THR A 146 -0.96 16.19 -8.57
CA THR A 146 -1.26 15.31 -7.44
C THR A 146 0.06 14.90 -6.78
N LYS A 147 0.20 15.17 -5.49
CA LYS A 147 1.33 14.77 -4.68
C LYS A 147 1.56 13.26 -4.82
N LEU A 148 2.73 12.85 -5.29
CA LEU A 148 3.07 11.45 -5.58
C LEU A 148 2.94 10.55 -4.35
N THR A 149 3.26 11.05 -3.15
CA THR A 149 3.24 10.30 -1.90
C THR A 149 2.89 11.25 -0.75
N GLN A 150 2.02 10.82 0.16
CA GLN A 150 1.65 11.58 1.36
C GLN A 150 2.55 11.23 2.55
N LEU A 151 2.91 12.25 3.34
CA LEU A 151 3.73 12.15 4.53
C LEU A 151 2.85 11.95 5.76
N VAL A 152 2.97 10.78 6.40
CA VAL A 152 2.28 10.44 7.64
C VAL A 152 3.24 10.61 8.81
N GLY A 153 3.11 11.73 9.52
CA GLY A 153 3.94 12.05 10.69
C GLY A 153 3.52 11.22 11.91
N ILE A 154 4.50 10.64 12.62
CA ILE A 154 4.26 9.78 13.79
C ILE A 154 4.24 10.61 15.05
N LEU A 155 3.14 10.57 15.81
CA LEU A 155 3.02 11.14 17.15
C LEU A 155 2.73 10.04 18.19
N ASN A 156 3.75 9.62 18.92
CA ASN A 156 3.59 8.59 19.96
C ASN A 156 3.37 9.23 21.34
N LEU A 157 2.23 8.91 21.97
CA LEU A 157 1.85 9.33 23.32
C LEU A 157 2.21 8.25 24.37
N THR A 158 3.35 7.56 24.18
CA THR A 158 3.78 6.49 25.08
C THR A 158 4.65 7.03 26.22
N PRO A 159 4.67 6.41 27.42
CA PRO A 159 5.44 6.87 28.56
C PRO A 159 6.94 7.07 28.28
N ASP A 160 7.51 6.27 27.41
CA ASP A 160 8.94 6.37 27.01
C ASP A 160 9.25 7.63 26.17
N SER A 161 8.21 8.30 25.67
CA SER A 161 8.36 9.48 24.79
C SER A 161 8.44 10.79 25.62
N PHE A 162 7.96 10.78 26.88
CA PHE A 162 7.79 11.98 27.72
C PHE A 162 8.10 11.66 29.19
N SER A 163 9.35 11.41 29.56
CA SER A 163 9.72 10.69 30.77
C SER A 163 9.74 11.49 32.11
N ASP A 164 9.49 12.80 32.16
CA ASP A 164 9.78 13.56 33.42
C ASP A 164 8.73 14.57 33.90
N GLY A 165 7.49 14.62 33.43
CA GLY A 165 6.67 15.80 33.74
C GLY A 165 5.22 15.64 34.21
N GLY A 166 4.65 14.42 34.21
CA GLY A 166 3.22 14.20 34.51
C GLY A 166 2.28 14.56 33.34
N MET A 167 0.99 14.15 33.42
CA MET A 167 0.02 14.20 32.28
C MET A 167 -0.16 15.58 31.64
N TYR A 168 -0.01 16.67 32.37
CA TYR A 168 -0.15 18.03 31.82
C TYR A 168 1.05 18.42 30.94
N ASN A 169 2.26 18.14 31.39
CA ASN A 169 3.47 18.38 30.60
C ASN A 169 3.52 17.49 29.37
N ASP A 170 3.07 16.24 29.48
CA ASP A 170 2.98 15.30 28.35
C ASP A 170 2.03 15.81 27.26
N PHE A 171 0.91 16.46 27.63
CA PHE A 171 -0.04 17.04 26.69
C PHE A 171 0.54 18.27 25.96
N GLU A 172 1.19 19.18 26.66
CA GLU A 172 1.79 20.35 26.03
C GLU A 172 2.95 19.97 25.09
N HIS A 173 3.82 19.04 25.49
CA HIS A 173 4.87 18.51 24.63
C HIS A 173 4.28 17.81 23.39
N ALA A 174 3.19 17.04 23.54
CA ALA A 174 2.52 16.40 22.42
C ALA A 174 1.95 17.43 21.44
N LYS A 175 1.37 18.54 21.93
CA LYS A 175 0.89 19.65 21.10
C LYS A 175 2.02 20.35 20.35
N GLU A 176 3.13 20.64 21.04
CA GLU A 176 4.31 21.25 20.43
C GLU A 176 4.83 20.37 19.29
N HIS A 177 5.02 19.08 19.56
CA HIS A 177 5.51 18.14 18.55
C HIS A 177 4.50 17.95 17.39
N LEU A 178 3.20 17.93 17.66
CA LEU A 178 2.16 17.90 16.61
C LEU A 178 2.27 19.13 15.70
N LEU A 179 2.41 20.34 16.28
CA LEU A 179 2.58 21.58 15.52
C LEU A 179 3.89 21.59 14.71
N GLU A 180 4.97 21.03 15.27
CA GLU A 180 6.24 20.84 14.55
C GLU A 180 6.04 19.95 13.33
N LEU A 181 5.40 18.77 13.47
CA LEU A 181 5.12 17.86 12.36
C LEU A 181 4.28 18.54 11.27
N ILE A 182 3.26 19.35 11.64
CA ILE A 182 2.46 20.12 10.69
C ILE A 182 3.34 21.14 9.95
N ASN A 183 4.13 21.94 10.68
CA ASN A 183 5.00 22.96 10.10
C ASN A 183 6.09 22.35 9.19
N ASP A 184 6.55 21.14 9.49
CA ASP A 184 7.51 20.38 8.70
C ASP A 184 6.88 19.79 7.42
N GLY A 185 5.56 19.88 7.26
CA GLY A 185 4.84 19.50 6.05
C GLY A 185 4.25 18.10 6.05
N ALA A 186 3.86 17.56 7.21
CA ALA A 186 3.04 16.37 7.27
C ALA A 186 1.68 16.59 6.58
N ASP A 187 1.16 15.57 5.91
CA ASP A 187 -0.19 15.57 5.33
C ASP A 187 -1.21 14.96 6.29
N ILE A 188 -0.76 14.01 7.09
CA ILE A 188 -1.53 13.25 8.07
C ILE A 188 -0.67 13.10 9.32
N ILE A 189 -1.27 13.19 10.51
CA ILE A 189 -0.61 12.81 11.76
C ILE A 189 -1.20 11.50 12.25
N ASP A 190 -0.36 10.48 12.44
CA ASP A 190 -0.75 9.18 12.99
C ASP A 190 -0.40 9.12 14.48
N ILE A 191 -1.46 9.10 15.31
CA ILE A 191 -1.35 9.25 16.77
C ILE A 191 -1.54 7.88 17.42
N GLY A 192 -0.55 7.42 18.19
CA GLY A 192 -0.61 6.17 18.94
C GLY A 192 -0.41 6.36 20.44
N ALA A 193 -1.27 5.74 21.26
CA ALA A 193 -1.17 5.73 22.71
C ALA A 193 -0.75 4.36 23.28
N GLU A 194 -0.62 3.34 22.44
CA GLU A 194 -0.13 2.00 22.77
C GLU A 194 1.17 1.74 22.01
N SER A 195 2.18 1.17 22.68
CA SER A 195 3.40 0.75 22.00
C SER A 195 3.19 -0.60 21.34
N THR A 196 3.40 -0.67 20.03
CA THR A 196 3.38 -1.93 19.26
C THR A 196 4.77 -2.57 19.12
N LYS A 197 5.76 -2.09 19.89
CA LYS A 197 7.10 -2.70 19.95
C LYS A 197 7.03 -4.14 20.50
N PRO A 198 7.94 -5.02 20.08
CA PRO A 198 8.03 -6.36 20.67
C PRO A 198 8.10 -6.29 22.21
N TYR A 199 7.35 -7.18 22.86
CA TYR A 199 7.29 -7.30 24.32
C TYR A 199 6.66 -6.12 25.07
N SER A 200 6.00 -5.17 24.41
CA SER A 200 5.26 -4.11 25.07
C SER A 200 4.02 -4.64 25.77
N LYS A 201 3.67 -4.03 26.91
CA LYS A 201 2.43 -4.35 27.63
C LYS A 201 1.24 -3.68 26.95
N ALA A 202 0.12 -4.39 26.89
CA ALA A 202 -1.14 -3.80 26.42
C ALA A 202 -1.58 -2.65 27.34
N VAL A 203 -2.05 -1.55 26.72
CA VAL A 203 -2.61 -0.37 27.40
C VAL A 203 -4.14 -0.49 27.36
N SER A 204 -4.81 -0.23 28.48
CA SER A 204 -6.27 -0.29 28.53
C SER A 204 -6.93 0.75 27.60
N ALA A 205 -8.13 0.45 27.08
CA ALA A 205 -8.88 1.39 26.24
C ALA A 205 -9.09 2.75 26.94
N LYS A 206 -9.34 2.75 28.24
CA LYS A 206 -9.52 3.96 29.05
C LYS A 206 -8.24 4.82 29.03
N GLU A 207 -7.10 4.23 29.32
CA GLU A 207 -5.81 4.95 29.34
C GLU A 207 -5.42 5.46 27.94
N GLN A 208 -5.73 4.73 26.88
CA GLN A 208 -5.52 5.21 25.51
C GLN A 208 -6.39 6.45 25.24
N LEU A 209 -7.69 6.39 25.55
CA LEU A 209 -8.63 7.50 25.35
C LEU A 209 -8.29 8.74 26.16
N GLU A 210 -7.85 8.60 27.43
CA GLU A 210 -7.41 9.70 28.26
C GLU A 210 -6.27 10.52 27.61
N LYS A 211 -5.42 9.86 26.80
CA LYS A 211 -4.31 10.52 26.07
C LYS A 211 -4.74 11.03 24.69
N LEU A 212 -5.53 10.24 23.97
CA LEU A 212 -5.87 10.54 22.55
C LEU A 212 -6.88 11.67 22.41
N LEU A 213 -7.97 11.66 23.21
CA LEU A 213 -9.08 12.59 23.03
C LEU A 213 -8.69 14.06 23.15
N PRO A 214 -7.84 14.49 24.13
CA PRO A 214 -7.41 15.89 24.20
C PRO A 214 -6.59 16.33 22.99
N ILE A 215 -5.74 15.46 22.43
CA ILE A 215 -4.93 15.76 21.25
C ILE A 215 -5.81 15.82 19.98
N ILE A 216 -6.78 14.90 19.85
CA ILE A 216 -7.74 14.93 18.73
C ILE A 216 -8.53 16.23 18.75
N ASP A 217 -9.08 16.63 19.90
CA ASP A 217 -9.85 17.87 20.01
C ASP A 217 -9.02 19.11 19.65
N PHE A 218 -7.74 19.12 20.01
CA PHE A 218 -6.82 20.20 19.65
C PHE A 218 -6.49 20.23 18.15
N ALA A 219 -6.41 19.05 17.48
CA ALA A 219 -5.83 18.91 16.15
C ALA A 219 -6.84 18.73 15.01
N LYS A 220 -8.08 18.31 15.29
CA LYS A 220 -9.11 17.90 14.32
C LYS A 220 -9.39 18.91 13.20
N ASP A 221 -9.26 20.22 13.51
CA ASP A 221 -9.51 21.29 12.54
C ASP A 221 -8.22 21.80 11.88
N LYS A 222 -7.07 21.19 12.15
CA LYS A 222 -5.76 21.65 11.66
C LYS A 222 -5.16 20.73 10.62
N ILE A 223 -5.39 19.43 10.76
CA ILE A 223 -4.78 18.40 9.91
C ILE A 223 -5.60 17.11 9.97
N SER A 224 -5.50 16.28 8.95
CA SER A 224 -6.07 14.93 8.96
C SER A 224 -5.39 14.05 10.04
N LEU A 225 -6.21 13.35 10.84
CA LEU A 225 -5.75 12.53 11.95
C LEU A 225 -6.00 11.05 11.68
N SER A 226 -4.95 10.27 11.78
CA SER A 226 -4.97 8.80 11.83
C SER A 226 -4.74 8.34 13.27
N ILE A 227 -5.47 7.31 13.70
CA ILE A 227 -5.30 6.74 15.05
C ILE A 227 -4.72 5.35 14.95
N ASP A 228 -3.50 5.17 15.45
CA ASP A 228 -2.82 3.87 15.57
C ASP A 228 -3.41 3.12 16.77
N THR A 229 -4.39 2.27 16.51
CA THR A 229 -5.03 1.43 17.52
C THR A 229 -5.58 0.15 16.92
N ARG A 230 -5.49 -0.94 17.68
CA ARG A 230 -6.10 -2.24 17.40
C ARG A 230 -7.37 -2.49 18.21
N ASN A 231 -7.82 -1.53 19.02
CA ASN A 231 -8.96 -1.63 19.89
C ASN A 231 -10.18 -0.92 19.31
N ALA A 232 -11.27 -1.66 19.05
CA ALA A 232 -12.48 -1.14 18.41
C ALA A 232 -13.19 -0.05 19.24
N GLN A 233 -13.15 -0.13 20.59
CA GLN A 233 -13.74 0.91 21.45
C GLN A 233 -12.94 2.22 21.33
N VAL A 234 -11.61 2.14 21.30
CA VAL A 234 -10.75 3.33 21.12
C VAL A 234 -11.03 3.95 19.75
N ALA A 235 -11.10 3.13 18.70
CA ALA A 235 -11.41 3.60 17.34
C ALA A 235 -12.77 4.32 17.28
N ASP A 236 -13.85 3.71 17.83
CA ASP A 236 -15.21 4.29 17.82
C ASP A 236 -15.25 5.68 18.51
N GLU A 237 -14.61 5.81 19.68
CA GLU A 237 -14.58 7.09 20.41
C GLU A 237 -13.68 8.12 19.75
N CYS A 238 -12.54 7.73 19.18
CA CYS A 238 -11.65 8.66 18.47
C CYS A 238 -12.29 9.19 17.18
N ILE A 239 -13.00 8.35 16.41
CA ILE A 239 -13.74 8.79 15.22
C ILE A 239 -14.82 9.80 15.59
N LYS A 240 -15.61 9.53 16.65
CA LYS A 240 -16.61 10.48 17.17
C LYS A 240 -16.00 11.82 17.59
N ALA A 241 -14.77 11.81 18.08
CA ALA A 241 -14.03 13.00 18.48
C ALA A 241 -13.47 13.79 17.30
N GLY A 242 -13.41 13.22 16.08
CA GLY A 242 -12.94 13.87 14.87
C GLY A 242 -11.73 13.25 14.19
N ALA A 243 -11.35 12.01 14.55
CA ALA A 243 -10.34 11.27 13.80
C ALA A 243 -10.87 10.87 12.41
N ASN A 244 -10.01 10.95 11.41
CA ASN A 244 -10.37 10.75 10.01
C ASN A 244 -10.03 9.34 9.50
N ILE A 245 -9.01 8.68 10.04
CA ILE A 245 -8.46 7.41 9.60
C ILE A 245 -8.20 6.53 10.81
N ILE A 246 -8.41 5.22 10.68
CA ILE A 246 -7.93 4.25 11.67
C ILE A 246 -6.79 3.43 11.08
N ASN A 247 -5.66 3.39 11.79
CA ASN A 247 -4.52 2.56 11.45
C ASN A 247 -4.51 1.33 12.36
N ASP A 248 -5.12 0.23 11.85
CA ASP A 248 -5.15 -1.04 12.58
C ASP A 248 -3.96 -1.92 12.21
N VAL A 249 -2.91 -1.85 13.03
CA VAL A 249 -1.68 -2.63 12.85
C VAL A 249 -1.90 -4.15 13.02
N SER A 250 -3.06 -4.58 13.52
CA SER A 250 -3.45 -5.99 13.58
C SER A 250 -4.23 -6.45 12.35
N GLY A 251 -4.76 -5.50 11.56
CA GLY A 251 -5.57 -5.79 10.38
C GLY A 251 -6.79 -6.65 10.72
N PHE A 252 -7.57 -6.24 11.73
CA PHE A 252 -8.77 -6.89 12.27
C PHE A 252 -8.55 -8.19 13.08
N ASP A 253 -7.28 -8.64 13.25
CA ASP A 253 -7.01 -9.92 13.93
C ASP A 253 -7.06 -9.80 15.47
N PHE A 254 -6.93 -8.59 16.05
CA PHE A 254 -6.93 -8.39 17.50
C PHE A 254 -8.35 -8.20 18.08
N ASP A 255 -9.14 -7.31 17.49
CA ASP A 255 -10.52 -7.04 17.92
C ASP A 255 -11.46 -7.17 16.72
N ASN A 256 -12.26 -8.25 16.74
CA ASN A 256 -13.19 -8.58 15.65
C ASN A 256 -14.34 -7.56 15.48
N LYS A 257 -14.54 -6.64 16.44
CA LYS A 257 -15.51 -5.54 16.34
C LYS A 257 -14.96 -4.35 15.55
N MET A 258 -13.65 -4.28 15.32
CA MET A 258 -13.02 -3.18 14.59
C MET A 258 -13.67 -2.98 13.22
N ILE A 259 -13.88 -4.05 12.49
CA ILE A 259 -14.48 -3.99 11.15
C ILE A 259 -15.90 -3.42 11.16
N ASP A 260 -16.70 -3.73 12.18
CA ASP A 260 -18.07 -3.19 12.32
C ASP A 260 -18.06 -1.70 12.70
N VAL A 261 -17.07 -1.25 13.48
CA VAL A 261 -16.84 0.16 13.80
C VAL A 261 -16.48 0.93 12.54
N ILE A 262 -15.52 0.45 11.75
CA ILE A 262 -15.11 1.08 10.49
C ILE A 262 -16.28 1.17 9.50
N ALA A 263 -17.02 0.08 9.32
CA ALA A 263 -18.20 0.05 8.45
C ALA A 263 -19.28 1.05 8.88
N LYS A 264 -19.55 1.14 10.19
CA LYS A 264 -20.54 2.06 10.78
C LYS A 264 -20.22 3.52 10.51
N HIS A 265 -18.95 3.90 10.63
CA HIS A 265 -18.50 5.29 10.48
C HIS A 265 -18.07 5.65 9.04
N ASN A 266 -17.88 4.64 8.20
CA ASN A 266 -17.42 4.78 6.81
C ASN A 266 -16.12 5.61 6.67
N VAL A 267 -15.17 5.40 7.59
CA VAL A 267 -13.86 6.06 7.57
C VAL A 267 -12.82 5.17 6.88
N PRO A 268 -11.78 5.75 6.27
CA PRO A 268 -10.63 5.00 5.77
C PRO A 268 -9.97 4.16 6.86
N VAL A 269 -9.48 2.97 6.48
CA VAL A 269 -8.74 2.09 7.38
C VAL A 269 -7.44 1.61 6.75
N VAL A 270 -6.36 1.65 7.54
CA VAL A 270 -5.11 0.97 7.20
C VAL A 270 -5.16 -0.44 7.75
N ILE A 271 -5.01 -1.42 6.87
CA ILE A 271 -4.96 -2.85 7.20
C ILE A 271 -3.52 -3.32 7.07
N GLN A 272 -2.88 -3.65 8.19
CA GLN A 272 -1.50 -4.11 8.18
C GLN A 272 -1.42 -5.64 8.21
N HIS A 273 -0.44 -6.19 7.47
CA HIS A 273 -0.04 -7.58 7.60
C HIS A 273 0.90 -7.77 8.80
N SER A 274 0.52 -8.62 9.74
CA SER A 274 1.35 -9.07 10.86
C SER A 274 1.36 -10.58 10.95
N LYS A 275 2.50 -11.18 11.31
CA LYS A 275 2.60 -12.61 11.61
C LYS A 275 2.94 -12.80 13.09
N GLY A 276 1.98 -13.31 13.85
CA GLY A 276 2.08 -13.40 15.31
C GLY A 276 1.56 -12.13 16.03
N THR A 277 1.71 -12.13 17.35
CA THR A 277 1.34 -11.00 18.22
C THR A 277 2.61 -10.21 18.61
N PRO A 278 2.49 -8.97 19.13
CA PRO A 278 3.65 -8.20 19.61
C PRO A 278 4.54 -8.99 20.58
N GLU A 279 3.96 -9.90 21.38
CA GLU A 279 4.69 -10.70 22.35
C GLU A 279 5.55 -11.80 21.71
N ASN A 280 5.19 -12.30 20.52
CA ASN A 280 5.85 -13.47 19.91
C ASN A 280 6.27 -13.29 18.44
N MET A 281 5.90 -12.21 17.79
CA MET A 281 6.10 -11.98 16.34
C MET A 281 7.57 -12.02 15.89
N GLN A 282 8.55 -11.86 16.81
CA GLN A 282 9.99 -11.92 16.51
C GLN A 282 10.60 -13.31 16.78
N ASN A 283 9.82 -14.29 17.22
CA ASN A 283 10.30 -15.63 17.51
C ASN A 283 10.44 -16.45 16.22
N SER A 284 11.52 -16.20 15.47
CA SER A 284 11.87 -16.92 14.23
C SER A 284 10.70 -17.01 13.23
N PRO A 285 10.19 -15.89 12.72
CA PRO A 285 9.14 -15.93 11.72
C PRO A 285 9.63 -16.68 10.47
N GLN A 286 8.80 -17.56 9.92
CA GLN A 286 9.11 -18.34 8.72
C GLN A 286 8.00 -18.17 7.70
N TYR A 287 8.36 -18.01 6.44
CA TYR A 287 7.46 -17.92 5.29
C TYR A 287 7.83 -19.01 4.29
N SER A 288 6.84 -19.66 3.70
CA SER A 288 7.08 -20.58 2.57
C SER A 288 7.30 -19.79 1.27
N ASP A 289 6.52 -18.73 1.08
CA ASP A 289 6.73 -17.67 0.09
C ASP A 289 6.25 -16.35 0.73
N LEU A 290 7.22 -15.48 1.03
CA LEU A 290 6.96 -14.24 1.77
C LEU A 290 5.91 -13.35 1.11
N MET A 291 6.10 -13.03 -0.17
CA MET A 291 5.21 -12.08 -0.86
C MET A 291 3.84 -12.68 -1.15
N GLU A 292 3.77 -13.98 -1.43
CA GLU A 292 2.51 -14.68 -1.62
C GLU A 292 1.68 -14.71 -0.33
N GLU A 293 2.29 -15.04 0.82
CA GLU A 293 1.60 -15.06 2.10
C GLU A 293 1.08 -13.67 2.50
N ILE A 294 1.89 -12.62 2.32
CA ILE A 294 1.48 -11.23 2.57
C ILE A 294 0.32 -10.85 1.65
N PHE A 295 0.46 -11.09 0.36
CA PHE A 295 -0.55 -10.75 -0.64
C PHE A 295 -1.89 -11.44 -0.37
N LEU A 296 -1.88 -12.75 -0.12
CA LEU A 296 -3.11 -13.52 0.13
C LEU A 296 -3.78 -13.14 1.46
N ASN A 297 -2.99 -12.87 2.50
CA ASN A 297 -3.53 -12.40 3.78
C ASN A 297 -4.21 -11.04 3.64
N LEU A 298 -3.53 -10.06 3.05
CA LEU A 298 -4.12 -8.73 2.81
C LEU A 298 -5.36 -8.83 1.91
N LYS A 299 -5.30 -9.65 0.85
CA LYS A 299 -6.44 -9.87 -0.05
C LYS A 299 -7.66 -10.42 0.68
N ALA A 300 -7.48 -11.40 1.56
CA ALA A 300 -8.58 -11.96 2.36
C ALA A 300 -9.21 -10.89 3.28
N LYS A 301 -8.39 -10.03 3.90
CA LYS A 301 -8.84 -8.93 4.76
C LYS A 301 -9.58 -7.85 3.97
N ILE A 302 -9.10 -7.51 2.77
CA ILE A 302 -9.78 -6.60 1.83
C ILE A 302 -11.15 -7.17 1.44
N ASP A 303 -11.21 -8.45 1.06
CA ASP A 303 -12.48 -9.09 0.68
C ASP A 303 -13.48 -9.11 1.84
N LEU A 304 -13.00 -9.35 3.05
CA LEU A 304 -13.81 -9.26 4.26
C LEU A 304 -14.34 -7.83 4.48
N ALA A 305 -13.49 -6.81 4.35
CA ALA A 305 -13.87 -5.40 4.50
C ALA A 305 -14.91 -4.98 3.45
N HIS A 306 -14.70 -5.32 2.18
CA HIS A 306 -15.67 -5.08 1.10
C HIS A 306 -17.01 -5.78 1.36
N SER A 307 -17.02 -6.98 1.95
CA SER A 307 -18.26 -7.67 2.32
C SER A 307 -19.09 -6.94 3.39
N LYS A 308 -18.45 -6.03 4.13
CA LYS A 308 -19.06 -5.14 5.14
C LYS A 308 -19.35 -3.73 4.61
N GLY A 309 -19.09 -3.48 3.32
CA GLY A 309 -19.30 -2.17 2.68
C GLY A 309 -18.18 -1.15 2.91
N ILE A 310 -17.01 -1.59 3.38
CA ILE A 310 -15.84 -0.72 3.56
C ILE A 310 -15.09 -0.65 2.22
N GLU A 311 -15.07 0.52 1.59
CA GLU A 311 -14.40 0.73 0.29
C GLU A 311 -13.04 1.45 0.43
N ASN A 312 -12.86 2.27 1.48
CA ASN A 312 -11.66 3.09 1.67
C ASN A 312 -10.60 2.33 2.47
N ILE A 313 -9.82 1.49 1.78
CA ILE A 313 -8.82 0.61 2.37
C ILE A 313 -7.42 1.01 1.93
N ILE A 314 -6.51 1.15 2.88
CA ILE A 314 -5.07 1.33 2.69
C ILE A 314 -4.40 0.05 3.19
N VAL A 315 -3.42 -0.48 2.47
CA VAL A 315 -2.69 -1.70 2.88
C VAL A 315 -1.27 -1.38 3.32
N ASP A 316 -0.82 -2.01 4.41
CA ASP A 316 0.58 -1.97 4.87
C ASP A 316 1.15 -3.39 4.92
N PRO A 317 2.27 -3.69 4.24
CA PRO A 317 2.89 -5.00 4.29
C PRO A 317 3.49 -5.35 5.67
N GLY A 318 3.52 -4.41 6.62
CA GLY A 318 3.93 -4.63 8.01
C GLY A 318 5.42 -4.85 8.17
N ILE A 319 6.26 -3.93 7.69
CA ILE A 319 7.70 -3.94 7.93
C ILE A 319 7.99 -4.04 9.44
N GLY A 320 8.78 -5.04 9.85
CA GLY A 320 9.15 -5.25 11.26
C GLY A 320 8.14 -6.03 12.10
N PHE A 321 7.01 -6.46 11.52
CA PHE A 321 5.97 -7.23 12.22
C PHE A 321 5.99 -8.70 11.79
N GLY A 322 6.65 -9.54 12.59
CA GLY A 322 6.80 -10.97 12.30
C GLY A 322 7.62 -11.24 11.03
N LYS A 323 8.72 -10.52 10.85
CA LYS A 323 9.59 -10.59 9.67
C LYS A 323 11.05 -10.46 10.05
N THR A 324 11.91 -11.23 9.40
CA THR A 324 13.36 -11.09 9.51
C THR A 324 13.84 -9.79 8.83
N LYS A 325 15.10 -9.47 9.01
CA LYS A 325 15.71 -8.31 8.33
C LYS A 325 15.70 -8.52 6.81
N GLU A 326 16.00 -9.70 6.35
CA GLU A 326 16.02 -10.12 4.95
C GLU A 326 14.63 -10.04 4.33
N ASP A 327 13.59 -10.52 5.03
CA ASP A 327 12.18 -10.41 4.61
C ASP A 327 11.77 -8.96 4.41
N ASN A 328 12.16 -8.07 5.35
CA ASN A 328 11.82 -6.66 5.25
C ASN A 328 12.47 -6.00 4.00
N PHE A 329 13.72 -6.33 3.68
CA PHE A 329 14.35 -5.83 2.46
C PHE A 329 13.75 -6.45 1.20
N GLU A 330 13.31 -7.71 1.23
CA GLU A 330 12.62 -8.34 0.11
C GLU A 330 11.29 -7.66 -0.18
N ILE A 331 10.50 -7.35 0.84
CA ILE A 331 9.24 -6.59 0.69
C ILE A 331 9.50 -5.23 0.01
N ILE A 332 10.50 -4.47 0.47
CA ILE A 332 10.82 -3.16 -0.12
C ILE A 332 11.23 -3.30 -1.60
N ARG A 333 11.98 -4.35 -1.94
CA ARG A 333 12.38 -4.61 -3.33
C ARG A 333 11.21 -4.99 -4.23
N ARG A 334 10.20 -5.68 -3.68
CA ARG A 334 9.06 -6.25 -4.42
C ARG A 334 7.73 -5.57 -4.09
N ILE A 335 7.75 -4.36 -3.51
CA ILE A 335 6.55 -3.64 -3.05
C ILE A 335 5.53 -3.42 -4.17
N GLU A 336 5.99 -3.29 -5.41
CA GLU A 336 5.14 -3.10 -6.59
C GLU A 336 4.16 -4.25 -6.82
N GLU A 337 4.48 -5.48 -6.38
CA GLU A 337 3.59 -6.63 -6.52
C GLU A 337 2.26 -6.44 -5.76
N LEU A 338 2.28 -5.64 -4.67
CA LEU A 338 1.09 -5.33 -3.87
C LEU A 338 0.12 -4.37 -4.55
N HIS A 339 0.50 -3.67 -5.63
CA HIS A 339 -0.45 -2.88 -6.43
C HIS A 339 -1.57 -3.73 -7.03
N SER A 340 -1.34 -5.04 -7.20
CA SER A 340 -2.36 -5.99 -7.65
C SER A 340 -3.53 -6.17 -6.65
N LEU A 341 -3.40 -5.64 -5.42
CA LEU A 341 -4.50 -5.56 -4.45
C LEU A 341 -5.49 -4.43 -4.78
N ASN A 342 -5.14 -3.51 -5.69
CA ASN A 342 -5.92 -2.32 -6.06
C ASN A 342 -6.25 -1.40 -4.87
N CYS A 343 -5.37 -1.36 -3.86
CA CYS A 343 -5.45 -0.47 -2.72
C CYS A 343 -4.19 0.41 -2.65
N PRO A 344 -4.30 1.65 -2.15
CA PRO A 344 -3.12 2.45 -1.81
C PRO A 344 -2.23 1.71 -0.82
N ILE A 345 -0.91 1.84 -0.97
CA ILE A 345 0.07 1.20 -0.10
C ILE A 345 0.62 2.23 0.89
N MET A 346 0.61 1.90 2.18
CA MET A 346 1.36 2.59 3.22
C MET A 346 2.63 1.81 3.55
N LEU A 347 3.73 2.53 3.81
CA LEU A 347 4.99 1.92 4.21
C LEU A 347 5.58 2.62 5.44
N GLY A 348 5.79 1.87 6.51
CA GLY A 348 6.38 2.34 7.76
C GLY A 348 7.75 1.71 8.02
N ILE A 349 8.83 2.34 7.57
CA ILE A 349 10.22 1.86 7.77
C ILE A 349 10.89 2.61 8.92
N SER A 350 10.45 3.83 9.24
CA SER A 350 11.15 4.81 10.03
C SER A 350 11.62 4.30 11.39
N ARG A 351 12.93 4.38 11.63
CA ARG A 351 13.65 4.03 12.87
C ARG A 351 13.46 2.59 13.34
N LYS A 352 12.95 1.69 12.49
CA LYS A 352 12.76 0.27 12.82
C LYS A 352 14.09 -0.48 12.92
N SER A 353 14.06 -1.64 13.59
CA SER A 353 15.27 -2.45 13.90
C SER A 353 16.04 -2.92 12.67
N LEU A 354 15.38 -3.08 11.51
CA LEU A 354 16.08 -3.42 10.26
C LEU A 354 17.15 -2.38 9.88
N LEU A 355 17.00 -1.12 10.34
CA LEU A 355 17.94 -0.02 10.09
C LEU A 355 19.06 0.05 11.14
N ASN A 356 19.05 -0.84 12.15
CA ASN A 356 20.05 -0.85 13.21
C ASN A 356 21.37 -1.50 12.74
N MET A 357 21.98 -0.90 11.72
CA MET A 357 23.28 -1.28 11.20
C MET A 357 24.35 -0.49 11.94
N GLN A 358 25.40 -1.19 12.42
CA GLN A 358 26.57 -0.57 13.05
C GLN A 358 26.22 0.37 14.24
N ASN A 359 25.21 0.04 15.05
CA ASN A 359 24.72 0.86 16.16
C ASN A 359 24.33 2.29 15.73
N ALA A 360 23.66 2.43 14.60
CA ALA A 360 23.24 3.71 14.03
C ALA A 360 22.43 4.56 15.03
N ASP A 361 22.78 5.82 15.15
CA ASP A 361 21.99 6.82 15.87
C ASP A 361 20.70 7.19 15.11
N ASN A 362 19.85 8.02 15.68
CA ASN A 362 18.59 8.39 15.08
C ASN A 362 18.76 9.12 13.75
N LEU A 363 19.75 10.00 13.61
CA LEU A 363 20.01 10.71 12.37
C LEU A 363 20.42 9.74 11.25
N THR A 364 21.31 8.81 11.55
CA THR A 364 21.73 7.77 10.60
C THR A 364 20.55 6.89 10.20
N LYS A 365 19.67 6.50 11.13
CA LYS A 365 18.43 5.76 10.83
C LYS A 365 17.47 6.57 9.97
N ASP A 366 17.37 7.88 10.18
CA ASP A 366 16.53 8.76 9.36
C ASP A 366 17.08 8.87 7.93
N ILE A 367 18.41 8.93 7.74
CA ILE A 367 19.06 8.88 6.42
C ILE A 367 18.79 7.54 5.72
N TYR A 368 18.90 6.42 6.41
CA TYR A 368 18.59 5.11 5.85
C TYR A 368 17.10 4.99 5.49
N THR A 369 16.21 5.51 6.35
CA THR A 369 14.78 5.59 6.08
C THR A 369 14.51 6.38 4.80
N MET A 370 15.12 7.56 4.66
CA MET A 370 14.96 8.42 3.49
C MET A 370 15.42 7.73 2.20
N ALA A 371 16.58 7.05 2.24
CA ALA A 371 17.09 6.32 1.08
C ALA A 371 16.14 5.19 0.62
N LEU A 372 15.59 4.43 1.56
CA LEU A 372 14.62 3.37 1.25
C LEU A 372 13.26 3.93 0.82
N ASN A 373 12.83 5.05 1.42
CA ASN A 373 11.59 5.72 1.01
C ASN A 373 11.70 6.36 -0.38
N ALA A 374 12.88 6.81 -0.82
CA ALA A 374 13.08 7.25 -2.21
C ALA A 374 12.74 6.12 -3.22
N LEU A 375 13.19 4.88 -2.94
CA LEU A 375 12.84 3.72 -3.75
C LEU A 375 11.33 3.40 -3.68
N ALA A 376 10.72 3.56 -2.51
CA ALA A 376 9.28 3.31 -2.33
C ALA A 376 8.44 4.35 -3.10
N ILE A 377 8.85 5.62 -3.10
CA ILE A 377 8.20 6.71 -3.86
C ILE A 377 8.29 6.42 -5.37
N GLU A 378 9.47 6.04 -5.87
CA GLU A 378 9.66 5.65 -7.28
C GLU A 378 8.72 4.50 -7.67
N ARG A 379 8.39 3.62 -6.72
CA ARG A 379 7.47 2.49 -6.88
C ARG A 379 6.02 2.81 -6.51
N ASN A 380 5.64 4.07 -6.52
CA ASN A 380 4.27 4.55 -6.30
C ASN A 380 3.65 4.09 -4.96
N VAL A 381 4.42 4.06 -3.87
CA VAL A 381 3.87 3.93 -2.52
C VAL A 381 3.12 5.21 -2.15
N ALA A 382 1.84 5.08 -1.77
CA ALA A 382 0.95 6.21 -1.58
C ALA A 382 1.19 6.97 -0.27
N TYR A 383 1.62 6.26 0.78
CA TYR A 383 1.83 6.84 2.12
C TYR A 383 3.15 6.35 2.70
N ILE A 384 3.95 7.26 3.25
CA ILE A 384 5.14 6.92 4.05
C ILE A 384 4.97 7.42 5.49
N ARG A 385 5.03 6.48 6.45
CA ARG A 385 4.86 6.73 7.87
C ARG A 385 6.24 6.94 8.54
N ILE A 386 6.49 8.15 9.07
CA ILE A 386 7.84 8.63 9.38
C ILE A 386 7.89 9.50 10.65
N HIS A 387 9.06 9.50 11.33
CA HIS A 387 9.34 10.41 12.45
C HIS A 387 9.90 11.76 12.00
N ASN A 388 10.76 11.78 10.98
CA ASN A 388 11.41 13.00 10.50
C ASN A 388 10.71 13.51 9.24
N VAL A 389 9.63 14.27 9.43
CA VAL A 389 8.81 14.82 8.35
C VAL A 389 9.60 15.81 7.51
N LYS A 390 10.35 16.73 8.12
CA LYS A 390 11.12 17.75 7.44
C LYS A 390 12.08 17.19 6.39
N MET A 391 12.84 16.14 6.76
CA MET A 391 13.77 15.49 5.84
C MET A 391 13.05 14.85 4.67
N HIS A 392 11.89 14.23 4.92
CA HIS A 392 11.10 13.57 3.87
C HIS A 392 10.32 14.56 3.00
N LYS A 393 9.91 15.72 3.54
CA LYS A 393 9.37 16.81 2.72
C LYS A 393 10.40 17.27 1.70
N THR A 394 11.66 17.45 2.13
CA THR A 394 12.78 17.78 1.20
C THR A 394 12.99 16.68 0.15
N LEU A 395 12.83 15.40 0.53
CA LEU A 395 12.90 14.28 -0.43
C LEU A 395 11.75 14.36 -1.45
N ILE A 396 10.51 14.58 -1.01
CA ILE A 396 9.36 14.71 -1.92
C ILE A 396 9.56 15.85 -2.90
N ASP A 397 9.95 17.03 -2.41
CA ASP A 397 10.19 18.21 -3.26
C ASP A 397 11.27 17.94 -4.32
N LEU A 398 12.31 17.16 -3.96
CA LEU A 398 13.33 16.72 -4.94
C LEU A 398 12.76 15.72 -5.94
N MET A 399 11.99 14.71 -5.46
CA MET A 399 11.41 13.69 -6.33
C MET A 399 10.40 14.28 -7.32
N GLU A 400 9.62 15.29 -6.93
CA GLU A 400 8.69 16.00 -7.81
C GLU A 400 9.42 16.73 -8.97
N CYS A 401 10.69 17.08 -8.80
CA CYS A 401 11.50 17.66 -9.89
C CYS A 401 11.91 16.63 -10.96
N LEU A 402 11.79 15.33 -10.68
CA LEU A 402 12.18 14.25 -11.59
C LEU A 402 11.06 13.84 -12.57
N TRP A 403 9.82 14.27 -12.30
CA TRP A 403 8.60 13.92 -13.06
C TRP A 403 7.96 15.15 -13.70
#